data_0d2c753056c70f87a82d0d2e048a40b0
#
_entry.id   0d2c753056c70f87a82d0d2e048a40b0
#
_cell.length_a   1.000
_cell.length_b   1.000
_cell.length_c   1.000
_cell.angle_alpha   90.00
_cell.angle_beta   90.00
_cell.angle_gamma   90.00
#
_symmetry.space_group_name_H-M   'P 1'
#
loop_
_entity.id
_entity.type
_entity.pdbx_description
1 polymer ?
#
loop_
_entity_poly.entity_id
_entity_poly.type
_entity_poly.pdbx_seq_one_letter_code
_entity_poly.pdbx_strand_id
1 'polypeptide(L)'
;MYHNPVMLNECVGGLNINPEGVYADVTFGGGGHSRAILERLTTGHLYAFDQDEDAEANAFDDERFTFIPQNFKYFKNFIQLYHGGKIDGVIADLGVSSHQFDTPEKGFSTRFDGPLDMRMSQMTPNDAATVINTYDHANLTRILRLYGEMQQPQLMASDIIMARDAEPIETTEQLKTAVRRRLPRGKENKILAQLFQALRIEVNQELDALDAFLTQCPDVLKPGGRLVVMSYHSLEDRLVKNYMKTGNAEGKEEKDFFGNLLTPYHIITRKPITPSDEEIGNNSRARSAKLRIAERI
;
A
#
# COMPACT_ATOMS: atom_id res chain seq x y z
N MET A 1 2.00 22.53 2.91
CA MET A 1 1.72 22.09 4.31
C MET A 1 1.66 20.58 4.26
N TYR A 2 2.65 19.88 4.83
CA TYR A 2 2.65 18.41 4.83
C TYR A 2 1.46 17.93 5.65
N HIS A 3 0.66 17.00 5.09
CA HIS A 3 -0.43 16.36 5.80
C HIS A 3 0.14 15.56 6.99
N ASN A 4 -0.54 15.63 8.14
CA ASN A 4 -0.22 14.74 9.25
C ASN A 4 -0.38 13.28 8.79
N PRO A 5 0.61 12.42 9.06
CA PRO A 5 0.50 10.99 8.74
C PRO A 5 -0.72 10.37 9.43
N VAL A 6 -1.37 9.44 8.75
CA VAL A 6 -2.55 8.76 9.31
C VAL A 6 -2.12 7.90 10.49
N MET A 7 -2.84 8.00 11.61
CA MET A 7 -2.64 7.20 12.84
C MET A 7 -1.18 7.19 13.31
N LEU A 8 -0.50 8.35 13.25
CA LEU A 8 0.93 8.50 13.54
C LEU A 8 1.32 7.90 14.89
N ASN A 9 0.56 8.23 15.93
CA ASN A 9 0.87 7.79 17.29
C ASN A 9 0.70 6.28 17.47
N GLU A 10 -0.35 5.72 16.90
CA GLU A 10 -0.66 4.29 16.93
C GLU A 10 0.38 3.48 16.16
N CYS A 11 0.79 3.97 14.98
CA CYS A 11 1.82 3.35 14.14
C CYS A 11 3.17 3.32 14.86
N VAL A 12 3.64 4.48 15.31
CA VAL A 12 4.95 4.59 15.96
C VAL A 12 4.94 3.93 17.35
N GLY A 13 3.81 4.01 18.09
CA GLY A 13 3.62 3.26 19.33
C GLY A 13 3.63 1.75 19.12
N GLY A 14 3.08 1.29 17.98
CA GLY A 14 3.06 -0.14 17.60
C GLY A 14 4.44 -0.75 17.37
N LEU A 15 5.41 0.06 16.94
CA LEU A 15 6.80 -0.37 16.76
C LEU A 15 7.52 -0.67 18.08
N ASN A 16 7.04 -0.14 19.22
CA ASN A 16 7.67 -0.31 20.53
C ASN A 16 9.17 0.00 20.48
N ILE A 17 9.51 1.22 20.05
CA ILE A 17 10.85 1.62 19.66
C ILE A 17 11.85 1.52 20.81
N ASN A 18 12.93 0.72 20.60
CA ASN A 18 14.18 0.82 21.35
C ASN A 18 15.02 1.94 20.71
N PRO A 19 15.48 2.97 21.46
CA PRO A 19 16.27 4.07 20.92
C PRO A 19 17.58 3.67 20.22
N GLU A 20 18.12 2.49 20.52
CA GLU A 20 19.32 1.93 19.90
C GLU A 20 19.00 0.91 18.80
N GLY A 21 17.72 0.66 18.53
CA GLY A 21 17.24 -0.36 17.59
C GLY A 21 17.35 0.08 16.13
N VAL A 22 17.15 -0.88 15.24
CA VAL A 22 17.14 -0.69 13.78
C VAL A 22 15.75 -0.92 13.24
N TYR A 23 15.26 0.04 12.48
CA TYR A 23 13.88 0.04 11.95
C TYR A 23 13.86 0.27 10.45
N ALA A 24 12.74 -0.11 9.84
CA ALA A 24 12.46 0.25 8.46
C ALA A 24 11.06 0.87 8.32
N ASP A 25 10.97 1.91 7.49
CA ASP A 25 9.72 2.44 6.92
C ASP A 25 9.73 2.10 5.44
N VAL A 26 8.84 1.19 5.02
CA VAL A 26 8.87 0.70 3.63
C VAL A 26 7.95 1.49 2.69
N THR A 27 7.38 2.58 3.19
CA THR A 27 6.44 3.49 2.49
C THR A 27 6.71 4.94 2.90
N PHE A 28 7.92 5.41 2.64
CA PHE A 28 8.45 6.68 3.15
C PHE A 28 7.59 7.90 2.79
N GLY A 29 7.21 8.04 1.51
CA GLY A 29 6.38 9.13 0.99
C GLY A 29 6.87 10.53 1.40
N GLY A 30 6.07 11.23 2.21
CA GLY A 30 6.42 12.54 2.77
C GLY A 30 7.28 12.49 4.04
N GLY A 31 7.70 11.31 4.49
CA GLY A 31 8.60 11.12 5.62
C GLY A 31 7.97 11.33 7.00
N GLY A 32 6.65 11.40 7.13
CA GLY A 32 6.01 11.73 8.39
C GLY A 32 6.18 10.68 9.48
N HIS A 33 5.94 9.39 9.17
CA HIS A 33 6.18 8.28 10.09
C HIS A 33 7.68 8.14 10.38
N SER A 34 8.51 8.20 9.35
CA SER A 34 9.97 8.14 9.45
C SER A 34 10.54 9.20 10.37
N ARG A 35 10.07 10.45 10.29
CA ARG A 35 10.49 11.54 11.19
C ARG A 35 10.18 11.22 12.64
N ALA A 36 8.95 10.76 12.93
CA ALA A 36 8.54 10.42 14.29
C ALA A 36 9.27 9.19 14.86
N ILE A 37 9.72 8.27 14.02
CA ILE A 37 10.60 7.17 14.40
C ILE A 37 12.00 7.72 14.73
N LEU A 38 12.57 8.52 13.83
CA LEU A 38 13.92 9.06 13.96
C LEU A 38 14.09 9.95 15.22
N GLU A 39 13.04 10.71 15.60
CA GLU A 39 13.00 11.50 16.83
C GLU A 39 13.09 10.65 18.11
N ARG A 40 12.76 9.35 18.04
CA ARG A 40 12.83 8.41 19.17
C ARG A 40 14.13 7.61 19.21
N LEU A 41 14.92 7.66 18.13
CA LEU A 41 16.20 6.97 18.05
C LEU A 41 17.30 7.84 18.67
N THR A 42 18.28 7.20 19.32
CA THR A 42 19.53 7.81 19.81
C THR A 42 20.70 7.38 18.95
N THR A 43 21.09 6.12 19.05
CA THR A 43 22.17 5.49 18.27
C THR A 43 21.64 4.44 17.28
N GLY A 44 20.32 4.24 17.25
CA GLY A 44 19.66 3.33 16.32
C GLY A 44 19.68 3.85 14.88
N HIS A 45 19.12 3.07 13.95
CA HIS A 45 19.12 3.43 12.52
C HIS A 45 17.75 3.19 11.88
N LEU A 46 17.37 4.04 10.93
CA LEU A 46 16.17 3.96 10.13
C LEU A 46 16.48 3.83 8.64
N TYR A 47 16.01 2.74 8.04
CA TYR A 47 16.01 2.53 6.59
C TYR A 47 14.64 2.89 6.04
N ALA A 48 14.57 3.82 5.09
CA ALA A 48 13.30 4.25 4.49
C ALA A 48 13.26 3.92 3.00
N PHE A 49 12.20 3.24 2.58
CA PHE A 49 12.01 2.82 1.19
C PHE A 49 10.89 3.63 0.55
N ASP A 50 11.09 4.02 -0.68
CA ASP A 50 10.02 4.43 -1.59
C ASP A 50 10.41 4.14 -3.04
N GLN A 51 9.43 3.76 -3.85
CA GLN A 51 9.61 3.57 -5.28
C GLN A 51 9.29 4.82 -6.11
N ASP A 52 8.63 5.82 -5.49
CA ASP A 52 8.35 7.10 -6.12
C ASP A 52 9.60 7.99 -6.04
N GLU A 53 10.12 8.39 -7.19
CA GLU A 53 11.31 9.23 -7.29
C GLU A 53 11.11 10.59 -6.60
N ASP A 54 9.87 11.11 -6.54
CA ASP A 54 9.55 12.37 -5.86
C ASP A 54 9.74 12.28 -4.34
N ALA A 55 9.70 11.07 -3.76
CA ALA A 55 9.88 10.87 -2.32
C ALA A 55 11.31 11.17 -1.85
N GLU A 56 12.32 11.00 -2.71
CA GLU A 56 13.73 11.26 -2.37
C GLU A 56 13.96 12.70 -1.90
N ALA A 57 13.21 13.66 -2.46
CA ALA A 57 13.29 15.08 -2.07
C ALA A 57 12.90 15.33 -0.60
N ASN A 58 12.23 14.37 0.06
CA ASN A 58 11.85 14.44 1.46
C ASN A 58 12.86 13.77 2.42
N ALA A 59 13.92 13.15 1.88
CA ALA A 59 14.93 12.45 2.67
C ALA A 59 15.60 13.37 3.70
N PHE A 60 16.00 12.79 4.83
CA PHE A 60 16.59 13.53 5.94
C PHE A 60 18.12 13.53 5.84
N ASP A 61 18.73 14.66 6.17
CA ASP A 61 20.17 14.77 6.40
C ASP A 61 20.47 14.41 7.88
N ASP A 62 20.54 13.10 8.16
CA ASP A 62 20.79 12.54 9.50
C ASP A 62 21.59 11.24 9.34
N GLU A 63 22.68 11.08 10.07
CA GLU A 63 23.55 9.89 10.00
C GLU A 63 22.85 8.59 10.40
N ARG A 64 21.73 8.68 11.13
CA ARG A 64 20.89 7.55 11.54
C ARG A 64 19.84 7.18 10.51
N PHE A 65 19.84 7.82 9.33
CA PHE A 65 18.83 7.64 8.30
C PHE A 65 19.47 7.22 6.97
N THR A 66 18.84 6.24 6.30
CA THR A 66 19.23 5.83 4.95
C THR A 66 17.99 5.72 4.08
N PHE A 67 17.90 6.55 3.03
CA PHE A 67 16.86 6.43 2.02
C PHE A 67 17.25 5.39 0.97
N ILE A 68 16.30 4.53 0.59
CA ILE A 68 16.47 3.46 -0.39
C ILE A 68 15.40 3.64 -1.48
N PRO A 69 15.76 4.17 -2.68
CA PRO A 69 14.81 4.43 -3.78
C PRO A 69 14.39 3.13 -4.45
N GLN A 70 13.68 2.27 -3.73
CA GLN A 70 13.30 0.93 -4.19
C GLN A 70 11.93 0.50 -3.70
N ASN A 71 11.29 -0.36 -4.48
CA ASN A 71 10.05 -1.03 -4.06
C ASN A 71 10.32 -2.00 -2.91
N PHE A 72 9.46 -1.99 -1.91
CA PHE A 72 9.56 -2.85 -0.72
C PHE A 72 9.46 -4.36 -1.02
N LYS A 73 9.08 -4.77 -2.22
CA LYS A 73 9.16 -6.18 -2.64
C LYS A 73 10.58 -6.74 -2.57
N TYR A 74 11.59 -5.88 -2.52
CA TYR A 74 12.99 -6.25 -2.36
C TYR A 74 13.53 -6.02 -0.94
N PHE A 75 12.66 -5.87 0.04
CA PHE A 75 12.96 -5.50 1.42
C PHE A 75 14.14 -6.28 2.02
N LYS A 76 14.08 -7.61 1.99
CA LYS A 76 15.13 -8.48 2.54
C LYS A 76 16.49 -8.23 1.88
N ASN A 77 16.50 -8.07 0.56
CA ASN A 77 17.74 -7.87 -0.19
C ASN A 77 18.46 -6.60 0.24
N PHE A 78 17.72 -5.50 0.38
CA PHE A 78 18.29 -4.21 0.73
C PHE A 78 18.65 -4.12 2.22
N ILE A 79 17.84 -4.68 3.11
CA ILE A 79 18.24 -4.77 4.53
C ILE A 79 19.49 -5.63 4.69
N GLN A 80 19.61 -6.74 3.96
CA GLN A 80 20.82 -7.55 3.97
C GLN A 80 22.03 -6.79 3.41
N LEU A 81 21.85 -5.99 2.37
CA LEU A 81 22.92 -5.20 1.75
C LEU A 81 23.43 -4.08 2.68
N TYR A 82 22.51 -3.31 3.29
CA TYR A 82 22.87 -2.11 4.05
C TYR A 82 23.15 -2.37 5.52
N HIS A 83 22.44 -3.32 6.14
CA HIS A 83 22.56 -3.64 7.55
C HIS A 83 23.27 -4.98 7.82
N GLY A 84 23.09 -5.97 6.94
CA GLY A 84 23.70 -7.29 7.08
C GLY A 84 23.10 -8.16 8.16
N GLY A 85 22.03 -7.73 8.82
CA GLY A 85 21.43 -8.42 9.97
C GLY A 85 19.91 -8.28 10.04
N LYS A 86 19.36 -8.74 11.17
CA LYS A 86 17.94 -8.59 11.48
C LYS A 86 17.67 -7.26 12.19
N ILE A 87 16.47 -6.70 11.96
CA ILE A 87 16.03 -5.42 12.49
C ILE A 87 14.95 -5.58 13.58
N ASP A 88 14.72 -4.51 14.34
CA ASP A 88 13.83 -4.50 15.50
C ASP A 88 12.37 -4.21 15.13
N GLY A 89 12.11 -3.59 13.97
CA GLY A 89 10.75 -3.36 13.52
C GLY A 89 10.65 -2.80 12.12
N VAL A 90 9.47 -2.98 11.52
CA VAL A 90 9.12 -2.44 10.20
C VAL A 90 7.71 -1.86 10.21
N ILE A 91 7.55 -0.71 9.59
CA ILE A 91 6.26 -0.08 9.31
C ILE A 91 6.00 -0.06 7.80
N ALA A 92 4.75 -0.30 7.44
CA ALA A 92 4.22 -0.09 6.09
C ALA A 92 2.89 0.68 6.17
N ASP A 93 2.84 1.87 5.58
CA ASP A 93 1.62 2.66 5.35
C ASP A 93 1.25 2.50 3.87
N LEU A 94 0.37 1.52 3.58
CA LEU A 94 0.10 1.08 2.21
C LEU A 94 -0.76 2.11 1.43
N GLY A 95 -0.77 1.98 0.12
CA GLY A 95 -1.57 2.80 -0.77
C GLY A 95 -0.79 3.94 -1.42
N VAL A 96 -1.49 5.01 -1.78
CA VAL A 96 -0.92 6.18 -2.47
C VAL A 96 -0.57 7.30 -1.50
N SER A 97 0.54 7.98 -1.73
CA SER A 97 0.89 9.17 -0.96
C SER A 97 -0.09 10.32 -1.26
N SER A 98 -0.20 11.27 -0.32
CA SER A 98 -1.00 12.48 -0.55
C SER A 98 -0.51 13.26 -1.75
N HIS A 99 0.80 13.29 -1.99
CA HIS A 99 1.39 13.92 -3.17
C HIS A 99 0.91 13.28 -4.46
N GLN A 100 0.96 11.95 -4.57
CA GLN A 100 0.47 11.22 -5.74
C GLN A 100 -1.02 11.49 -5.99
N PHE A 101 -1.82 11.58 -4.94
CA PHE A 101 -3.26 11.78 -5.05
C PHE A 101 -3.65 13.21 -5.42
N ASP A 102 -2.85 14.21 -5.02
CA ASP A 102 -3.11 15.64 -5.22
C ASP A 102 -2.42 16.19 -6.49
N THR A 103 -1.60 15.38 -7.16
CA THR A 103 -0.92 15.72 -8.42
C THR A 103 -1.75 15.22 -9.61
N PRO A 104 -2.46 16.10 -10.35
CA PRO A 104 -3.34 15.68 -11.46
C PRO A 104 -2.60 14.88 -12.54
N GLU A 105 -1.34 15.23 -12.80
CA GLU A 105 -0.47 14.62 -13.81
C GLU A 105 -0.16 13.15 -13.54
N LYS A 106 -0.29 12.70 -12.29
CA LYS A 106 -0.09 11.29 -11.90
C LYS A 106 -1.35 10.42 -12.11
N GLY A 107 -2.53 11.00 -12.33
CA GLY A 107 -3.76 10.29 -12.70
C GLY A 107 -4.43 9.44 -11.60
N PHE A 108 -4.02 9.52 -10.33
CA PHE A 108 -4.59 8.70 -9.24
C PHE A 108 -5.96 9.17 -8.77
N SER A 109 -6.29 10.43 -8.98
CA SER A 109 -7.50 11.05 -8.42
C SER A 109 -8.66 11.06 -9.40
N THR A 110 -9.86 10.70 -8.91
CA THR A 110 -11.11 10.88 -9.66
C THR A 110 -11.60 12.34 -9.68
N ARG A 111 -10.96 13.25 -8.93
CA ARG A 111 -11.41 14.65 -8.76
C ARG A 111 -10.88 15.57 -9.83
N PHE A 112 -9.70 15.27 -10.35
CA PHE A 112 -9.00 16.10 -11.33
C PHE A 112 -8.98 15.36 -12.67
N ASP A 113 -8.98 16.12 -13.76
CA ASP A 113 -8.64 15.57 -15.05
C ASP A 113 -7.12 15.65 -15.25
N GLY A 114 -6.57 14.59 -15.83
CA GLY A 114 -5.14 14.45 -16.09
C GLY A 114 -4.86 13.18 -16.87
N PRO A 115 -3.60 12.95 -17.25
CA PRO A 115 -3.18 11.70 -17.92
C PRO A 115 -3.61 10.46 -17.10
N LEU A 116 -4.03 9.42 -17.77
CA LEU A 116 -4.39 8.15 -17.16
C LEU A 116 -3.13 7.31 -16.92
N ASP A 117 -2.23 7.80 -16.06
CA ASP A 117 -0.93 7.18 -15.77
C ASP A 117 -1.01 6.15 -14.64
N MET A 118 -1.22 6.59 -13.41
CA MET A 118 -1.30 5.80 -12.17
C MET A 118 -0.02 5.02 -11.81
N ARG A 119 1.12 5.27 -12.41
CA ARG A 119 2.39 4.65 -12.00
C ARG A 119 2.93 5.33 -10.73
N MET A 120 3.35 4.52 -9.76
CA MET A 120 4.07 4.98 -8.56
C MET A 120 5.56 5.17 -8.83
N SER A 121 6.11 4.47 -9.83
CA SER A 121 7.48 4.62 -10.31
C SER A 121 7.50 4.73 -11.82
N GLN A 122 8.33 5.62 -12.36
CA GLN A 122 8.53 5.77 -13.81
C GLN A 122 9.20 4.53 -14.45
N MET A 123 9.79 3.66 -13.64
CA MET A 123 10.33 2.37 -14.08
C MET A 123 9.25 1.32 -14.37
N THR A 124 8.00 1.57 -13.98
CA THR A 124 6.87 0.69 -14.28
C THR A 124 6.56 0.77 -15.78
N PRO A 125 6.54 -0.37 -16.52
CA PRO A 125 6.52 -0.35 -17.99
C PRO A 125 5.16 0.10 -18.56
N ASN A 126 4.06 -0.23 -17.89
CA ASN A 126 2.71 0.04 -18.36
C ASN A 126 1.99 1.01 -17.42
N ASP A 127 1.43 2.06 -17.97
CA ASP A 127 0.52 2.98 -17.29
C ASP A 127 -0.94 2.48 -17.36
N ALA A 128 -1.84 3.18 -16.71
CA ALA A 128 -3.26 2.84 -16.71
C ALA A 128 -3.91 3.03 -18.10
N ALA A 129 -3.44 3.97 -18.90
CA ALA A 129 -3.90 4.14 -20.28
C ALA A 129 -3.55 2.91 -21.13
N THR A 130 -2.34 2.38 -20.99
CA THR A 130 -1.92 1.14 -21.64
C THR A 130 -2.82 -0.03 -21.23
N VAL A 131 -3.07 -0.22 -19.95
CA VAL A 131 -3.97 -1.27 -19.44
C VAL A 131 -5.38 -1.14 -20.05
N ILE A 132 -5.95 0.05 -20.04
CA ILE A 132 -7.30 0.31 -20.57
C ILE A 132 -7.37 0.09 -22.08
N ASN A 133 -6.37 0.52 -22.83
CA ASN A 133 -6.41 0.48 -24.31
C ASN A 133 -5.96 -0.86 -24.89
N THR A 134 -5.21 -1.69 -24.15
CA THR A 134 -4.63 -2.92 -24.72
C THR A 134 -5.21 -4.21 -24.14
N TYR A 135 -5.70 -4.21 -22.90
CA TYR A 135 -6.25 -5.43 -22.29
C TYR A 135 -7.50 -5.90 -23.01
N ASP A 136 -7.62 -7.20 -23.20
CA ASP A 136 -8.84 -7.81 -23.73
C ASP A 136 -9.97 -7.80 -22.69
N HIS A 137 -11.18 -8.18 -23.11
CA HIS A 137 -12.37 -8.22 -22.26
C HIS A 137 -12.17 -9.12 -21.02
N ALA A 138 -11.48 -10.25 -21.18
CA ALA A 138 -11.27 -11.20 -20.09
C ALA A 138 -10.33 -10.61 -19.03
N ASN A 139 -9.22 -9.98 -19.45
CA ASN A 139 -8.27 -9.34 -18.55
C ASN A 139 -8.85 -8.11 -17.85
N LEU A 140 -9.56 -7.23 -18.57
CA LEU A 140 -10.29 -6.12 -17.94
C LEU A 140 -11.31 -6.62 -16.91
N THR A 141 -12.10 -7.63 -17.28
CA THR A 141 -13.08 -8.23 -16.36
C THR A 141 -12.40 -8.82 -15.12
N ARG A 142 -11.23 -9.46 -15.28
CA ARG A 142 -10.45 -10.05 -14.20
C ARG A 142 -10.03 -8.98 -13.19
N ILE A 143 -9.38 -7.91 -13.65
CA ILE A 143 -8.90 -6.86 -12.73
C ILE A 143 -10.04 -6.12 -12.05
N LEU A 144 -11.11 -5.79 -12.78
CA LEU A 144 -12.28 -5.14 -12.21
C LEU A 144 -12.99 -5.99 -11.16
N ARG A 145 -12.99 -7.31 -11.33
CA ARG A 145 -13.55 -8.27 -10.35
C ARG A 145 -12.66 -8.45 -9.15
N LEU A 146 -11.37 -8.76 -9.38
CA LEU A 146 -10.44 -9.15 -8.32
C LEU A 146 -9.96 -7.95 -7.51
N TYR A 147 -9.61 -6.84 -8.18
CA TYR A 147 -9.00 -5.68 -7.57
C TYR A 147 -9.99 -4.54 -7.29
N GLY A 148 -11.03 -4.40 -8.13
CA GLY A 148 -12.11 -3.45 -7.92
C GLY A 148 -13.26 -3.99 -7.06
N GLU A 149 -13.31 -5.30 -6.81
CA GLU A 149 -14.43 -5.97 -6.12
C GLU A 149 -15.79 -5.55 -6.69
N MET A 150 -15.86 -5.35 -8.02
CA MET A 150 -17.06 -4.85 -8.71
C MET A 150 -18.09 -5.95 -8.90
N GLN A 151 -19.38 -5.59 -8.79
CA GLN A 151 -20.49 -6.54 -8.97
C GLN A 151 -20.74 -6.89 -10.44
N GLN A 152 -20.53 -5.98 -11.36
CA GLN A 152 -20.79 -6.15 -12.79
C GLN A 152 -19.54 -5.84 -13.65
N PRO A 153 -18.42 -6.53 -13.41
CA PRO A 153 -17.15 -6.20 -14.07
C PRO A 153 -17.19 -6.43 -15.59
N GLN A 154 -17.95 -7.42 -16.08
CA GLN A 154 -18.07 -7.70 -17.52
C GLN A 154 -18.71 -6.55 -18.28
N LEU A 155 -19.78 -5.97 -17.71
CA LEU A 155 -20.47 -4.84 -18.33
C LEU A 155 -19.61 -3.59 -18.34
N MET A 156 -18.84 -3.36 -17.29
CA MET A 156 -17.88 -2.26 -17.20
C MET A 156 -16.79 -2.44 -18.26
N ALA A 157 -16.21 -3.64 -18.38
CA ALA A 157 -15.19 -3.96 -19.38
C ALA A 157 -15.72 -3.76 -20.81
N SER A 158 -16.97 -4.18 -21.08
CA SER A 158 -17.60 -3.96 -22.40
C SER A 158 -17.76 -2.48 -22.74
N ASP A 159 -18.10 -1.64 -21.76
CA ASP A 159 -18.27 -0.20 -21.96
C ASP A 159 -16.91 0.47 -22.24
N ILE A 160 -15.88 0.07 -21.52
CA ILE A 160 -14.50 0.55 -21.75
C ILE A 160 -14.05 0.17 -23.18
N ILE A 161 -14.21 -1.08 -23.60
CA ILE A 161 -13.80 -1.53 -24.92
C ILE A 161 -14.57 -0.78 -26.02
N MET A 162 -15.88 -0.65 -25.87
CA MET A 162 -16.70 0.09 -26.85
C MET A 162 -16.24 1.56 -26.97
N ALA A 163 -15.85 2.21 -25.87
CA ALA A 163 -15.39 3.57 -25.88
C ALA A 163 -14.00 3.70 -26.55
N ARG A 164 -13.03 2.84 -26.18
CA ARG A 164 -11.68 2.89 -26.75
C ARG A 164 -11.63 2.49 -28.21
N ASP A 165 -12.56 1.63 -28.69
CA ASP A 165 -12.65 1.26 -30.11
C ASP A 165 -13.10 2.45 -30.98
N ALA A 166 -13.76 3.44 -30.39
CA ALA A 166 -14.12 4.69 -31.06
C ALA A 166 -12.99 5.72 -30.98
N GLU A 167 -12.35 5.86 -29.81
CA GLU A 167 -11.23 6.76 -29.55
C GLU A 167 -10.42 6.27 -28.35
N PRO A 168 -9.06 6.24 -28.40
CA PRO A 168 -8.23 5.88 -27.28
C PRO A 168 -8.56 6.68 -26.02
N ILE A 169 -8.55 6.00 -24.87
CA ILE A 169 -8.79 6.60 -23.56
C ILE A 169 -7.44 7.00 -22.95
N GLU A 170 -7.15 8.29 -22.90
CA GLU A 170 -5.86 8.82 -22.46
C GLU A 170 -5.95 9.60 -21.15
N THR A 171 -7.16 10.05 -20.77
CA THR A 171 -7.35 10.85 -19.55
C THR A 171 -8.34 10.25 -18.58
N THR A 172 -8.24 10.68 -17.32
CA THR A 172 -9.14 10.26 -16.25
C THR A 172 -10.60 10.65 -16.56
N GLU A 173 -10.84 11.80 -17.22
CA GLU A 173 -12.19 12.23 -17.57
C GLU A 173 -12.78 11.42 -18.73
N GLN A 174 -11.96 11.06 -19.73
CA GLN A 174 -12.39 10.14 -20.81
C GLN A 174 -12.81 8.79 -20.23
N LEU A 175 -12.01 8.22 -19.28
CA LEU A 175 -12.37 6.97 -18.61
C LEU A 175 -13.68 7.09 -17.84
N LYS A 176 -13.87 8.15 -17.05
CA LYS A 176 -15.14 8.40 -16.33
C LYS A 176 -16.32 8.52 -17.29
N THR A 177 -16.13 9.16 -18.42
CA THR A 177 -17.15 9.30 -19.46
C THR A 177 -17.51 7.96 -20.08
N ALA A 178 -16.50 7.13 -20.41
CA ALA A 178 -16.70 5.79 -20.97
C ALA A 178 -17.61 4.91 -20.10
N VAL A 179 -17.45 5.01 -18.78
CA VAL A 179 -18.20 4.17 -17.82
C VAL A 179 -19.45 4.84 -17.23
N ARG A 180 -19.76 6.06 -17.62
CA ARG A 180 -20.80 6.92 -17.01
C ARG A 180 -22.15 6.21 -16.85
N ARG A 181 -22.56 5.43 -17.84
CA ARG A 181 -23.85 4.70 -17.81
C ARG A 181 -23.90 3.58 -16.77
N ARG A 182 -22.75 3.17 -16.20
CA ARG A 182 -22.63 2.15 -15.15
C ARG A 182 -22.55 2.75 -13.76
N LEU A 183 -22.55 4.07 -13.64
CA LEU A 183 -22.48 4.75 -12.36
C LEU A 183 -23.89 4.93 -11.79
N PRO A 184 -24.29 4.17 -10.74
CA PRO A 184 -25.62 4.29 -10.14
C PRO A 184 -25.72 5.64 -9.41
N ARG A 185 -26.86 6.31 -9.56
CA ARG A 185 -27.11 7.59 -8.91
C ARG A 185 -26.89 7.51 -7.39
N GLY A 186 -26.06 8.41 -6.86
CA GLY A 186 -25.68 8.48 -5.44
C GLY A 186 -24.61 7.47 -5.02
N LYS A 187 -24.06 6.66 -5.94
CA LYS A 187 -22.94 5.75 -5.69
C LYS A 187 -21.79 5.92 -6.68
N GLU A 188 -21.83 6.98 -7.48
CA GLU A 188 -20.89 7.25 -8.57
C GLU A 188 -19.45 7.23 -8.06
N ASN A 189 -19.16 8.01 -7.00
CA ASN A 189 -17.83 8.10 -6.41
C ASN A 189 -17.31 6.75 -5.90
N LYS A 190 -18.20 5.91 -5.35
CA LYS A 190 -17.81 4.57 -4.87
C LYS A 190 -17.38 3.68 -6.03
N ILE A 191 -18.14 3.66 -7.12
CA ILE A 191 -17.82 2.82 -8.29
C ILE A 191 -16.57 3.33 -9.00
N LEU A 192 -16.41 4.64 -9.13
CA LEU A 192 -15.19 5.24 -9.68
C LEU A 192 -13.97 4.90 -8.81
N ALA A 193 -14.08 4.99 -7.49
CA ALA A 193 -12.99 4.60 -6.58
C ALA A 193 -12.59 3.14 -6.77
N GLN A 194 -13.57 2.22 -6.95
CA GLN A 194 -13.31 0.81 -7.23
C GLN A 194 -12.62 0.60 -8.58
N LEU A 195 -13.02 1.34 -9.62
CA LEU A 195 -12.40 1.30 -10.95
C LEU A 195 -10.94 1.77 -10.89
N PHE A 196 -10.70 2.93 -10.27
CA PHE A 196 -9.35 3.48 -10.12
C PHE A 196 -8.46 2.60 -9.24
N GLN A 197 -9.00 2.04 -8.16
CA GLN A 197 -8.30 1.05 -7.34
C GLN A 197 -7.88 -0.18 -8.17
N ALA A 198 -8.76 -0.70 -9.01
CA ALA A 198 -8.45 -1.87 -9.85
C ALA A 198 -7.30 -1.62 -10.82
N LEU A 199 -7.31 -0.45 -11.46
CA LEU A 199 -6.23 -0.03 -12.38
C LEU A 199 -4.92 0.19 -11.63
N ARG A 200 -4.96 0.91 -10.52
CA ARG A 200 -3.79 1.22 -9.70
C ARG A 200 -3.09 -0.06 -9.21
N ILE A 201 -3.85 -1.01 -8.69
CA ILE A 201 -3.31 -2.30 -8.23
C ILE A 201 -2.67 -3.06 -9.38
N GLU A 202 -3.31 -3.11 -10.55
CA GLU A 202 -2.75 -3.80 -11.73
C GLU A 202 -1.48 -3.13 -12.23
N VAL A 203 -1.48 -1.80 -12.41
CA VAL A 203 -0.33 -1.03 -12.91
C VAL A 203 0.88 -1.20 -12.00
N ASN A 204 0.70 -1.09 -10.69
CA ASN A 204 1.79 -1.09 -9.72
C ASN A 204 2.08 -2.47 -9.11
N GLN A 205 1.31 -3.51 -9.48
CA GLN A 205 1.44 -4.86 -8.91
C GLN A 205 1.42 -4.83 -7.37
N GLU A 206 0.53 -4.02 -6.78
CA GLU A 206 0.56 -3.69 -5.35
C GLU A 206 0.39 -4.93 -4.45
N LEU A 207 -0.50 -5.84 -4.81
CA LEU A 207 -0.74 -7.06 -4.02
C LEU A 207 0.41 -8.05 -4.14
N ASP A 208 1.06 -8.16 -5.30
CA ASP A 208 2.23 -9.02 -5.49
C ASP A 208 3.43 -8.46 -4.71
N ALA A 209 3.61 -7.14 -4.72
CA ALA A 209 4.65 -6.48 -3.93
C ALA A 209 4.42 -6.67 -2.42
N LEU A 210 3.16 -6.53 -1.95
CA LEU A 210 2.79 -6.75 -0.56
C LEU A 210 2.98 -8.21 -0.14
N ASP A 211 2.60 -9.16 -0.98
CA ASP A 211 2.82 -10.59 -0.75
C ASP A 211 4.31 -10.92 -0.59
N ALA A 212 5.13 -10.44 -1.52
CA ALA A 212 6.58 -10.60 -1.47
C ALA A 212 7.19 -9.98 -0.20
N PHE A 213 6.75 -8.79 0.21
CA PHE A 213 7.19 -8.11 1.42
C PHE A 213 6.84 -8.92 2.68
N LEU A 214 5.57 -9.31 2.82
CA LEU A 214 5.09 -10.02 4.00
C LEU A 214 5.76 -11.40 4.15
N THR A 215 6.04 -12.08 3.04
CA THR A 215 6.80 -13.33 3.00
C THR A 215 8.23 -13.17 3.56
N GLN A 216 8.86 -12.02 3.32
CA GLN A 216 10.24 -11.75 3.75
C GLN A 216 10.35 -11.29 5.19
N CYS A 217 9.31 -10.67 5.76
CA CYS A 217 9.34 -10.08 7.10
C CYS A 217 9.80 -11.04 8.21
N PRO A 218 9.40 -12.34 8.26
CA PRO A 218 9.86 -13.26 9.31
C PRO A 218 11.37 -13.51 9.31
N ASP A 219 12.00 -13.40 8.13
CA ASP A 219 13.44 -13.60 7.98
C ASP A 219 14.25 -12.36 8.39
N VAL A 220 13.66 -11.17 8.19
CA VAL A 220 14.31 -9.88 8.42
C VAL A 220 14.12 -9.38 9.85
N LEU A 221 12.99 -9.68 10.48
CA LEU A 221 12.71 -9.27 11.85
C LEU A 221 13.42 -10.16 12.87
N LYS A 222 13.97 -9.54 13.93
CA LYS A 222 14.44 -10.25 15.14
C LYS A 222 13.25 -10.89 15.87
N PRO A 223 13.45 -11.95 16.67
CA PRO A 223 12.48 -12.35 17.69
C PRO A 223 12.16 -11.14 18.60
N GLY A 224 10.86 -10.88 18.85
CA GLY A 224 10.37 -9.68 19.53
C GLY A 224 10.24 -8.43 18.64
N GLY A 225 10.73 -8.49 17.41
CA GLY A 225 10.61 -7.39 16.45
C GLY A 225 9.16 -7.18 15.98
N ARG A 226 8.80 -5.94 15.65
CA ARG A 226 7.43 -5.52 15.33
C ARG A 226 7.19 -5.38 13.84
N LEU A 227 6.08 -5.96 13.38
CA LEU A 227 5.50 -5.72 12.06
C LEU A 227 4.25 -4.86 12.23
N VAL A 228 4.29 -3.63 11.72
CA VAL A 228 3.24 -2.62 11.82
C VAL A 228 2.77 -2.30 10.41
N VAL A 229 1.51 -2.64 10.07
CA VAL A 229 1.01 -2.45 8.70
C VAL A 229 -0.34 -1.73 8.73
N MET A 230 -0.42 -0.63 8.01
CA MET A 230 -1.65 0.10 7.75
C MET A 230 -2.11 -0.15 6.32
N SER A 231 -3.40 -0.47 6.15
CA SER A 231 -4.04 -0.78 4.87
C SER A 231 -5.30 0.06 4.69
N TYR A 232 -5.70 0.32 3.42
CA TYR A 232 -6.83 1.19 3.10
C TYR A 232 -7.96 0.49 2.36
N HIS A 233 -7.75 -0.72 1.89
CA HIS A 233 -8.81 -1.53 1.26
C HIS A 233 -8.79 -2.99 1.73
N SER A 234 -9.91 -3.70 1.44
CA SER A 234 -10.18 -5.06 1.89
C SER A 234 -9.14 -6.08 1.46
N LEU A 235 -8.56 -5.93 0.27
CA LEU A 235 -7.59 -6.88 -0.29
C LEU A 235 -6.27 -6.83 0.48
N GLU A 236 -5.74 -5.63 0.75
CA GLU A 236 -4.55 -5.44 1.59
C GLU A 236 -4.80 -5.98 3.01
N ASP A 237 -5.88 -5.52 3.66
CA ASP A 237 -6.21 -5.92 5.03
C ASP A 237 -6.34 -7.45 5.19
N ARG A 238 -6.92 -8.12 4.19
CA ARG A 238 -7.04 -9.58 4.16
C ARG A 238 -5.69 -10.26 4.07
N LEU A 239 -4.81 -9.79 3.19
CA LEU A 239 -3.48 -10.35 3.00
C LEU A 239 -2.63 -10.17 4.27
N VAL A 240 -2.57 -8.96 4.81
CA VAL A 240 -1.85 -8.65 6.06
C VAL A 240 -2.37 -9.51 7.22
N LYS A 241 -3.70 -9.58 7.40
CA LYS A 241 -4.32 -10.42 8.44
C LYS A 241 -3.92 -11.88 8.29
N ASN A 242 -3.94 -12.43 7.08
CA ASN A 242 -3.61 -13.82 6.82
C ASN A 242 -2.14 -14.10 7.19
N TYR A 243 -1.21 -13.28 6.70
CA TYR A 243 0.21 -13.42 7.02
C TYR A 243 0.50 -13.32 8.52
N MET A 244 -0.06 -12.31 9.20
CA MET A 244 0.12 -12.16 10.64
C MET A 244 -0.46 -13.35 11.44
N LYS A 245 -1.56 -13.94 10.94
CA LYS A 245 -2.22 -15.06 11.64
C LYS A 245 -1.59 -16.43 11.35
N THR A 246 -1.22 -16.69 10.10
CA THR A 246 -0.87 -18.04 9.61
C THR A 246 0.47 -18.11 8.89
N GLY A 247 1.12 -16.97 8.61
CA GLY A 247 2.39 -16.92 7.88
C GLY A 247 2.25 -17.13 6.36
N ASN A 248 1.03 -17.14 5.81
CA ASN A 248 0.80 -17.34 4.38
C ASN A 248 -0.37 -16.50 3.84
N ALA A 249 -0.39 -16.29 2.53
CA ALA A 249 -1.38 -15.46 1.83
C ALA A 249 -2.80 -16.02 1.92
N GLU A 250 -2.95 -17.35 1.88
CA GLU A 250 -4.23 -18.04 1.86
C GLU A 250 -4.94 -18.02 3.21
N GLY A 251 -4.21 -17.70 4.31
CA GLY A 251 -4.73 -17.78 5.67
C GLY A 251 -4.95 -19.23 6.13
N LYS A 252 -4.23 -20.17 5.52
CA LYS A 252 -4.31 -21.59 5.86
C LYS A 252 -3.52 -21.88 7.13
N GLU A 253 -4.21 -22.42 8.14
CA GLU A 253 -3.59 -22.82 9.39
C GLU A 253 -2.77 -24.10 9.21
N GLU A 254 -1.50 -24.03 9.55
CA GLU A 254 -0.61 -25.19 9.68
C GLU A 254 -0.34 -25.45 11.15
N LYS A 255 -0.34 -26.71 11.55
CA LYS A 255 -0.14 -27.12 12.95
C LYS A 255 0.98 -28.14 13.05
N ASP A 256 1.70 -28.07 14.16
CA ASP A 256 2.67 -29.10 14.52
C ASP A 256 1.97 -30.40 14.93
N PHE A 257 2.78 -31.45 15.26
CA PHE A 257 2.28 -32.73 15.70
C PHE A 257 1.45 -32.64 17.00
N PHE A 258 1.68 -31.62 17.82
CA PHE A 258 0.98 -31.39 19.08
C PHE A 258 -0.29 -30.50 18.91
N GLY A 259 -0.58 -30.02 17.69
CA GLY A 259 -1.73 -29.18 17.40
C GLY A 259 -1.49 -27.69 17.60
N ASN A 260 -0.26 -27.25 17.90
CA ASN A 260 0.08 -25.83 17.99
C ASN A 260 0.14 -25.21 16.60
N LEU A 261 -0.38 -23.99 16.47
CA LEU A 261 -0.35 -23.25 15.22
C LEU A 261 1.09 -22.86 14.85
N LEU A 262 1.52 -23.24 13.66
CA LEU A 262 2.79 -22.83 13.08
C LEU A 262 2.61 -21.44 12.46
N THR A 263 2.89 -20.40 13.22
CA THR A 263 2.85 -19.01 12.75
C THR A 263 4.15 -18.30 13.14
N PRO A 264 4.67 -17.41 12.29
CA PRO A 264 5.87 -16.65 12.64
C PRO A 264 5.58 -15.49 13.61
N TYR A 265 4.31 -15.23 13.95
CA TYR A 265 3.94 -14.05 14.70
C TYR A 265 3.02 -14.31 15.89
N HIS A 266 3.24 -13.52 16.94
CA HIS A 266 2.26 -13.26 17.98
C HIS A 266 1.45 -12.01 17.60
N ILE A 267 0.10 -12.12 17.52
CA ILE A 267 -0.79 -11.04 17.15
C ILE A 267 -0.96 -10.08 18.32
N ILE A 268 -0.53 -8.84 18.17
CA ILE A 268 -0.74 -7.77 19.16
C ILE A 268 -2.15 -7.20 19.05
N THR A 269 -2.61 -6.90 17.84
CA THR A 269 -3.95 -6.37 17.59
C THR A 269 -4.88 -7.45 17.04
N ARG A 270 -5.76 -8.01 17.88
CA ARG A 270 -6.75 -9.02 17.42
C ARG A 270 -7.76 -8.45 16.42
N LYS A 271 -8.18 -7.19 16.62
CA LYS A 271 -8.96 -6.41 15.67
C LYS A 271 -8.09 -5.29 15.13
N PRO A 272 -8.27 -4.84 13.89
CA PRO A 272 -7.52 -3.68 13.41
C PRO A 272 -7.87 -2.46 14.26
N ILE A 273 -6.87 -1.62 14.53
CA ILE A 273 -7.09 -0.27 15.05
C ILE A 273 -7.59 0.57 13.89
N THR A 274 -8.56 1.42 14.12
CA THR A 274 -9.13 2.36 13.13
C THR A 274 -8.97 3.79 13.60
N PRO A 275 -8.90 4.76 12.70
CA PRO A 275 -8.78 6.17 13.05
C PRO A 275 -9.94 6.65 13.92
N SER A 276 -9.69 7.64 14.76
CA SER A 276 -10.72 8.32 15.53
C SER A 276 -11.64 9.17 14.65
N ASP A 277 -12.84 9.48 15.13
CA ASP A 277 -13.76 10.38 14.42
C ASP A 277 -13.15 11.78 14.21
N GLU A 278 -12.33 12.24 15.17
CA GLU A 278 -11.60 13.50 15.08
C GLU A 278 -10.57 13.46 13.93
N GLU A 279 -9.79 12.40 13.83
CA GLU A 279 -8.82 12.22 12.73
C GLU A 279 -9.52 12.15 11.37
N ILE A 280 -10.63 11.40 11.27
CA ILE A 280 -11.44 11.33 10.06
C ILE A 280 -12.01 12.69 9.67
N GLY A 281 -12.39 13.50 10.66
CA GLY A 281 -12.85 14.88 10.46
C GLY A 281 -11.75 15.79 9.88
N ASN A 282 -10.53 15.64 10.37
CA ASN A 282 -9.37 16.41 9.92
C ASN A 282 -8.77 15.88 8.61
N ASN A 283 -8.81 14.55 8.39
CA ASN A 283 -8.31 13.86 7.21
C ASN A 283 -9.28 12.77 6.74
N SER A 284 -10.16 13.11 5.82
CA SER A 284 -11.16 12.16 5.31
C SER A 284 -10.56 10.93 4.60
N ARG A 285 -9.29 10.97 4.19
CA ARG A 285 -8.55 9.85 3.58
C ARG A 285 -8.26 8.75 4.60
N ALA A 286 -8.14 9.11 5.89
CA ALA A 286 -7.93 8.15 6.97
C ALA A 286 -9.11 7.19 7.17
N ARG A 287 -10.33 7.54 6.71
CA ARG A 287 -11.58 6.80 6.99
C ARG A 287 -11.51 5.29 6.78
N SER A 288 -10.76 4.84 5.78
CA SER A 288 -10.64 3.43 5.42
C SER A 288 -9.43 2.74 6.06
N ALA A 289 -8.60 3.49 6.78
CA ALA A 289 -7.36 2.97 7.36
C ALA A 289 -7.64 1.89 8.41
N LYS A 290 -6.83 0.84 8.37
CA LYS A 290 -6.84 -0.29 9.29
C LYS A 290 -5.42 -0.64 9.66
N LEU A 291 -5.05 -0.39 10.89
CA LEU A 291 -3.72 -0.71 11.41
C LEU A 291 -3.72 -2.09 12.08
N ARG A 292 -2.75 -2.92 11.69
CA ARG A 292 -2.48 -4.21 12.33
C ARG A 292 -1.04 -4.26 12.81
N ILE A 293 -0.86 -4.88 13.98
CA ILE A 293 0.43 -5.01 14.65
C ILE A 293 0.62 -6.46 15.07
N ALA A 294 1.80 -7.01 14.74
CA ALA A 294 2.22 -8.33 15.16
C ALA A 294 3.70 -8.29 15.62
N GLU A 295 4.06 -9.23 16.46
CA GLU A 295 5.41 -9.42 16.99
C GLU A 295 6.00 -10.72 16.47
N ARG A 296 7.24 -10.70 15.98
CA ARG A 296 7.97 -11.88 15.53
C ARG A 296 8.30 -12.81 16.71
N ILE A 297 7.89 -14.05 16.62
CA ILE A 297 8.20 -15.11 17.63
C ILE A 297 9.67 -15.52 17.55
#